data_52387a4bbfd9c2c7716b539e404b2acf
#
_entry.id   52387a4bbfd9c2c7716b539e404b2acf
#
_cell.length_a   1.000
_cell.length_b   1.000
_cell.length_c   1.000
_cell.angle_alpha   90.00
_cell.angle_beta   90.00
_cell.angle_gamma   90.00
#
_symmetry.space_group_name_H-M   'P 1'
#
loop_
_entity.id
_entity.type
_entity.pdbx_description
1 polymer ?
#
loop_
_entity_poly.entity_id
_entity_poly.type
_entity_poly.pdbx_seq_one_letter_code
_entity_poly.pdbx_strand_id
1 'polypeptide(L)'
;MTPQQIEYVLLVAQLRSFSKAAQKLYITQPSLSKYIINIERQLGTEIFDRSTTPISLTAAGEAYVATARQIKAAQDDLANRIADMQNLRADRKSVV
;
A
#
# COMPACT_ATOMS: atom_id res chain seq x y z
N MET A 1 -7.15 -3.28 8.08
CA MET A 1 -6.38 -2.62 7.00
C MET A 1 -7.31 -1.97 6.01
N THR A 2 -7.22 -0.66 5.84
CA THR A 2 -7.95 0.02 4.78
C THR A 2 -7.09 0.07 3.51
N PRO A 3 -7.67 0.27 2.32
CA PRO A 3 -6.88 0.43 1.11
C PRO A 3 -5.86 1.57 1.19
N GLN A 4 -6.21 2.68 1.83
CA GLN A 4 -5.30 3.80 2.02
C GLN A 4 -4.13 3.43 2.93
N GLN A 5 -4.38 2.72 4.03
CA GLN A 5 -3.32 2.25 4.92
C GLN A 5 -2.35 1.33 4.19
N ILE A 6 -2.88 0.41 3.40
CA ILE A 6 -2.07 -0.50 2.58
C ILE A 6 -1.19 0.29 1.61
N GLU A 7 -1.77 1.24 0.89
CA GLU A 7 -1.05 2.06 -0.08
C GLU A 7 0.10 2.84 0.58
N TYR A 8 -0.18 3.49 1.71
CA TYR A 8 0.81 4.31 2.40
C TYR A 8 1.95 3.47 2.96
N VAL A 9 1.63 2.36 3.62
CA VAL A 9 2.66 1.47 4.18
C VAL A 9 3.52 0.85 3.08
N LEU A 10 2.90 0.38 1.99
CA LEU A 10 3.64 -0.22 0.88
C LEU A 10 4.57 0.79 0.21
N LEU A 11 4.14 2.03 0.07
CA LEU A 11 4.97 3.06 -0.56
C LEU A 11 6.19 3.41 0.31
N VAL A 12 6.00 3.57 1.63
CA VAL A 12 7.11 3.81 2.54
C VAL A 12 8.08 2.63 2.54
N ALA A 13 7.56 1.40 2.52
CA ALA A 13 8.38 0.18 2.48
C ALA A 13 9.19 0.09 1.18
N GLN A 14 8.58 0.46 0.06
CA GLN A 14 9.23 0.44 -1.25
C GLN A 14 10.36 1.47 -1.35
N LEU A 15 10.07 2.71 -0.94
CA LEU A 15 11.01 3.82 -1.06
C LEU A 15 12.01 3.88 0.09
N ARG A 16 11.72 3.20 1.21
CA ARG A 16 12.54 3.20 2.41
C ARG A 16 12.87 4.60 2.91
N SER A 17 11.91 5.52 2.76
CA SER A 17 12.05 6.93 3.09
C SER A 17 10.68 7.56 3.30
N PHE A 18 10.47 8.15 4.48
CA PHE A 18 9.26 8.91 4.76
C PHE A 18 9.19 10.19 3.92
N SER A 19 10.31 10.86 3.73
CA SER A 19 10.37 12.08 2.90
C SER A 19 9.95 11.83 1.46
N LYS A 20 10.52 10.81 0.84
CA LYS A 20 10.21 10.47 -0.55
C LYS A 20 8.77 10.00 -0.71
N ALA A 21 8.28 9.18 0.23
CA ALA A 21 6.90 8.71 0.20
C ALA A 21 5.92 9.87 0.36
N ALA A 22 6.19 10.80 1.29
CA ALA A 22 5.34 11.97 1.49
C ALA A 22 5.26 12.83 0.23
N GLN A 23 6.37 13.02 -0.47
CA GLN A 23 6.41 13.75 -1.74
C GLN A 23 5.52 13.07 -2.79
N LYS A 24 5.61 11.76 -2.91
CA LYS A 24 4.78 11.00 -3.86
C LYS A 24 3.30 11.07 -3.54
N LEU A 25 2.96 11.15 -2.27
CA LEU A 25 1.58 11.21 -1.80
C LEU A 25 1.03 12.64 -1.73
N TYR A 26 1.86 13.64 -2.02
CA TYR A 26 1.48 15.07 -1.94
C TYR A 26 1.00 15.45 -0.54
N ILE A 27 1.66 14.93 0.49
CA ILE A 27 1.41 15.26 1.89
C ILE A 27 2.73 15.64 2.56
N THR A 28 2.63 16.24 3.75
CA THR A 28 3.84 16.58 4.52
C THR A 28 4.42 15.33 5.19
N GLN A 29 5.73 15.34 5.42
CA GLN A 29 6.38 14.23 6.12
C GLN A 29 5.82 14.03 7.53
N PRO A 30 5.61 15.08 8.35
CA PRO A 30 4.99 14.88 9.67
C PRO A 30 3.60 14.25 9.60
N SER A 31 2.79 14.60 8.60
CA SER A 31 1.46 14.00 8.41
C SER A 31 1.57 12.51 8.10
N LEU A 32 2.48 12.13 7.21
CA LEU A 32 2.71 10.73 6.88
C LEU A 32 3.23 9.95 8.09
N SER A 33 4.21 10.52 8.81
CA SER A 33 4.76 9.88 10.00
C SER A 33 3.69 9.63 11.05
N LYS A 34 2.84 10.62 11.31
CA LYS A 34 1.72 10.49 12.26
C LYS A 34 0.73 9.42 11.81
N TYR A 35 0.43 9.37 10.52
CA TYR A 35 -0.47 8.37 9.94
C TYR A 35 0.04 6.95 10.19
N ILE A 36 1.32 6.72 9.93
CA ILE A 36 1.95 5.40 10.14
C ILE A 36 2.00 5.05 11.63
N ILE A 37 2.34 6.01 12.49
CA ILE A 37 2.36 5.80 13.96
C ILE A 37 0.97 5.38 14.46
N ASN A 38 -0.10 5.96 13.93
CA ASN A 38 -1.46 5.56 14.31
C ASN A 38 -1.75 4.11 13.92
N ILE A 39 -1.30 3.67 12.75
CA ILE A 39 -1.42 2.26 12.34
C ILE A 39 -0.64 1.37 13.31
N GLU A 40 0.59 1.75 13.64
CA GLU A 40 1.44 0.99 14.57
C GLU A 40 0.80 0.88 15.95
N ARG A 41 0.16 1.94 16.43
CA ARG A 41 -0.57 1.92 17.71
C ARG A 41 -1.73 0.94 17.68
N GLN A 42 -2.49 0.91 16.59
CA GLN A 42 -3.60 -0.03 16.44
C GLN A 42 -3.12 -1.48 16.41
N LEU A 43 -1.95 -1.73 15.82
CA LEU A 43 -1.34 -3.06 15.77
C LEU A 43 -0.69 -3.45 17.10
N GLY A 44 -0.32 -2.48 17.92
CA GLY A 44 0.43 -2.71 19.15
C GLY A 44 1.93 -2.97 18.93
N THR A 45 2.45 -2.67 17.74
CA THR A 45 3.86 -2.90 17.42
C THR A 45 4.31 -1.95 16.31
N GLU A 46 5.60 -1.74 16.17
CA GLU A 46 6.17 -0.93 15.09
C GLU A 46 6.24 -1.74 13.79
N ILE A 47 5.93 -1.09 12.68
CA ILE A 47 6.10 -1.63 11.32
C ILE A 47 7.50 -1.31 10.80
N PHE A 48 7.98 -0.10 11.08
CA PHE A 48 9.26 0.41 10.59
C PHE A 48 10.24 0.61 11.71
N ASP A 49 11.49 0.21 11.46
CA ASP A 49 12.62 0.51 12.32
C ASP A 49 13.26 1.80 11.83
N ARG A 50 13.07 2.88 12.58
CA ARG A 50 13.56 4.20 12.23
C ARG A 50 14.99 4.45 12.69
N SER A 51 15.58 3.50 13.43
CA SER A 51 16.96 3.60 13.90
C SER A 51 17.99 3.30 12.81
N THR A 52 17.57 2.70 11.71
CA THR A 52 18.42 2.39 10.56
C THR A 52 18.29 3.44 9.47
N THR A 53 19.33 3.62 8.67
CA THR A 53 19.35 4.53 7.52
C THR A 53 19.89 3.77 6.30
N PRO A 54 19.08 3.51 5.27
CA PRO A 54 17.66 3.81 5.17
C PRO A 54 16.82 3.01 6.16
N ILE A 55 15.58 3.45 6.41
CA ILE A 55 14.67 2.76 7.33
C ILE A 55 14.43 1.33 6.84
N SER A 56 14.20 0.43 7.77
CA SER A 56 13.96 -0.98 7.50
C SER A 56 12.63 -1.42 8.12
N LEU A 57 12.19 -2.64 7.78
CA LEU A 57 10.99 -3.22 8.37
C LEU A 57 11.37 -3.99 9.63
N THR A 58 10.50 -3.91 10.65
CA THR A 58 10.54 -4.85 11.77
C THR A 58 10.00 -6.20 11.32
N ALA A 59 10.13 -7.23 12.15
CA ALA A 59 9.51 -8.53 11.86
C ALA A 59 7.99 -8.41 11.65
N ALA A 60 7.33 -7.62 12.51
CA ALA A 60 5.90 -7.32 12.35
C ALA A 60 5.63 -6.55 11.05
N GLY A 61 6.53 -5.63 10.68
CA GLY A 61 6.43 -4.89 9.43
C GLY A 61 6.55 -5.77 8.20
N GLU A 62 7.43 -6.76 8.23
CA GLU A 62 7.56 -7.74 7.15
C GLU A 62 6.27 -8.55 6.97
N ALA A 63 5.67 -8.98 8.07
CA ALA A 63 4.40 -9.69 8.03
C ALA A 63 3.27 -8.80 7.49
N TYR A 64 3.22 -7.55 7.94
CA TYR A 64 2.24 -6.58 7.47
C TYR A 64 2.35 -6.34 5.97
N VAL A 65 3.56 -6.07 5.49
CA VAL A 65 3.81 -5.80 4.07
C VAL A 65 3.48 -7.01 3.21
N ALA A 66 3.84 -8.22 3.64
CA ALA A 66 3.50 -9.44 2.91
C ALA A 66 1.98 -9.58 2.73
N THR A 67 1.22 -9.39 3.82
CA THR A 67 -0.24 -9.44 3.78
C THR A 67 -0.82 -8.31 2.93
N ALA A 68 -0.30 -7.10 3.09
CA ALA A 68 -0.76 -5.94 2.32
C ALA A 68 -0.57 -6.13 0.82
N ARG A 69 0.55 -6.72 0.40
CA ARG A 69 0.79 -7.05 -1.01
C ARG A 69 -0.20 -8.06 -1.55
N GLN A 70 -0.55 -9.07 -0.75
CA GLN A 70 -1.54 -10.07 -1.13
C GLN A 70 -2.92 -9.45 -1.31
N ILE A 71 -3.33 -8.57 -0.39
CA ILE A 71 -4.61 -7.87 -0.47
C ILE A 71 -4.65 -6.97 -1.71
N LYS A 72 -3.59 -6.20 -1.94
CA LYS A 72 -3.49 -5.32 -3.11
C LYS A 72 -3.55 -6.13 -4.42
N ALA A 73 -2.82 -7.23 -4.49
CA ALA A 73 -2.83 -8.10 -5.67
C ALA A 73 -4.22 -8.67 -5.93
N ALA A 74 -4.94 -9.06 -4.88
CA ALA A 74 -6.31 -9.56 -5.02
C ALA A 74 -7.26 -8.47 -5.52
N GLN A 75 -7.13 -7.25 -5.03
CA GLN A 75 -7.93 -6.11 -5.49
C GLN A 75 -7.63 -5.80 -6.97
N ASP A 76 -6.36 -5.75 -7.35
CA ASP A 76 -5.95 -5.50 -8.74
C ASP A 76 -6.44 -6.61 -9.67
N ASP A 77 -6.37 -7.86 -9.23
CA ASP A 77 -6.87 -9.00 -9.98
C ASP A 77 -8.38 -8.89 -10.23
N LEU A 78 -9.15 -8.52 -9.21
CA LEU A 78 -10.58 -8.31 -9.35
C LEU A 78 -10.88 -7.19 -10.36
N ALA A 79 -10.18 -6.06 -10.25
CA ALA A 79 -10.36 -4.94 -11.16
C ALA A 79 -10.07 -5.36 -12.60
N ASN A 80 -9.01 -6.13 -12.82
CA ASN A 80 -8.63 -6.62 -14.15
C ASN A 80 -9.67 -7.59 -14.70
N ARG A 81 -10.21 -8.50 -13.87
CA ARG A 81 -11.26 -9.43 -14.26
C ARG A 81 -12.52 -8.68 -14.69
N ILE A 82 -12.90 -7.66 -13.93
CA ILE A 82 -14.09 -6.84 -14.27
C ILE A 82 -13.85 -6.09 -15.58
N ALA A 83 -12.67 -5.50 -15.77
CA ALA A 83 -12.32 -4.81 -17.00
C ALA A 83 -12.37 -5.76 -18.21
N ASP A 84 -11.83 -6.97 -18.08
CA ASP A 84 -11.87 -7.98 -19.13
C ASP A 84 -13.31 -8.38 -19.49
N MET A 85 -14.16 -8.53 -18.48
CA MET A 85 -15.59 -8.83 -18.72
C MET A 85 -16.27 -7.71 -19.49
N GLN A 86 -15.99 -6.45 -19.15
CA GLN A 86 -16.54 -5.30 -19.86
C GLN A 86 -16.03 -5.21 -21.30
N ASN A 87 -14.75 -5.48 -21.53
CA ASN A 87 -14.18 -5.50 -22.87
C ASN A 87 -14.77 -6.61 -23.73
N LEU A 88 -14.99 -7.80 -23.18
CA LEU A 88 -15.66 -8.89 -23.90
C LEU A 88 -17.08 -8.52 -24.29
N ARG A 89 -17.82 -7.83 -23.42
CA ARG A 89 -19.16 -7.33 -23.74
C ARG A 89 -19.14 -6.30 -24.86
N ALA A 90 -18.16 -5.39 -24.83
CA ALA A 90 -17.99 -4.38 -25.86
C ALA A 90 -17.68 -5.02 -27.22
N ASP A 91 -16.80 -6.02 -27.25
CA ASP A 91 -16.44 -6.77 -28.45
C ASP A 91 -17.66 -7.48 -29.04
N ARG A 92 -18.49 -8.10 -28.21
CA ARG A 92 -19.73 -8.75 -28.64
C ARG A 92 -20.69 -7.76 -29.28
N LYS A 93 -20.79 -6.55 -28.73
CA LYS A 93 -21.63 -5.50 -29.29
C LYS A 93 -21.10 -5.02 -30.64
N SER A 94 -19.80 -4.96 -30.82
CA SER A 94 -19.19 -4.49 -32.06
C SER A 94 -19.27 -5.52 -33.20
N VAL A 95 -19.46 -6.78 -32.88
CA VAL A 95 -19.58 -7.84 -33.88
C VAL A 95 -20.99 -7.94 -34.46
N VAL A 96 -21.96 -7.44 -33.75
CA VAL A 96 -23.36 -7.42 -34.21
C VAL A 96 -23.63 -6.22 -35.08
#